data_55b44d88f859c3e2347db0ec3017ef17
#
_entry.id   55b44d88f859c3e2347db0ec3017ef17
#
_cell.length_a   1.000
_cell.length_b   1.000
_cell.length_c   1.000
_cell.angle_alpha   90.00
_cell.angle_beta   90.00
_cell.angle_gamma   90.00
#
_symmetry.space_group_name_H-M   'P 1'
#
loop_
_entity.id
_entity.type
_entity.pdbx_description
1 polymer ?
#
loop_
_entity_poly.entity_id
_entity_poly.type
_entity_poly.pdbx_seq_one_letter_code
_entity_poly.pdbx_strand_id
1 'polypeptide(L)'
;MMDSFGIGGAPDAGKYANEGANTLGHIAAVNLGLKIPNLLALGLGDAAKGASGVFPAVGAQPPAALRLASKFGHAREVSVDKDTVSGHWEMAGLPNLQGWGHFPPQYPSFPAELTNALVNEAGLAGILGNKAASGTVIIQELGEEHIRSGKPICYTSADSCFQIAAHEKYFGLERLYDVCETAYRLVQPYHIGRIIARPFVGEKTGEFVRTANRRDYAAQPFGETLLDRLKVAGHEVIAVGAI
;
A
#
# COMPACT_ATOMS: atom_id res chain seq x y z
N MET A 1 -12.47 6.63 -7.51
CA MET A 1 -11.57 7.07 -6.43
C MET A 1 -10.20 7.31 -7.03
N MET A 2 -9.49 8.35 -6.60
CA MET A 2 -8.08 8.56 -6.95
C MET A 2 -7.24 8.14 -5.75
N ASP A 3 -6.59 6.99 -5.85
CA ASP A 3 -5.72 6.48 -4.80
C ASP A 3 -4.47 7.34 -4.65
N SER A 4 -3.89 7.38 -3.45
CA SER A 4 -2.70 8.17 -3.11
C SER A 4 -2.82 9.68 -3.36
N PHE A 5 -4.02 10.22 -3.46
CA PHE A 5 -4.28 11.63 -3.74
C PHE A 5 -4.81 12.36 -2.52
N GLY A 6 -3.92 12.65 -1.57
CA GLY A 6 -4.25 13.39 -0.35
C GLY A 6 -4.39 14.90 -0.58
N ILE A 7 -5.28 15.52 0.20
CA ILE A 7 -5.56 16.98 0.16
C ILE A 7 -5.18 17.68 1.48
N GLY A 8 -4.42 17.01 2.33
CA GLY A 8 -3.93 17.50 3.63
C GLY A 8 -3.35 16.35 4.45
N GLY A 9 -2.60 16.66 5.49
CA GLY A 9 -2.04 15.69 6.42
C GLY A 9 -3.06 15.20 7.44
N ALA A 10 -2.95 13.93 7.85
CA ALA A 10 -3.71 13.39 8.97
C ALA A 10 -3.27 14.04 10.30
N PRO A 11 -4.15 14.10 11.33
CA PRO A 11 -3.80 14.69 12.65
C PRO A 11 -2.61 14.02 13.33
N ASP A 12 -2.38 12.74 13.05
CA ASP A 12 -1.31 11.93 13.61
C ASP A 12 -0.12 11.74 12.64
N ALA A 13 -0.06 12.54 11.57
CA ALA A 13 1.02 12.49 10.57
C ALA A 13 2.44 12.50 11.20
N GLY A 14 2.60 13.20 12.33
CA GLY A 14 3.86 13.25 13.07
C GLY A 14 4.34 11.91 13.61
N LYS A 15 3.44 11.00 13.94
CA LYS A 15 3.80 9.65 14.38
C LYS A 15 4.49 8.83 13.27
N TYR A 16 4.26 9.21 12.01
CA TYR A 16 4.71 8.49 10.82
C TYR A 16 5.70 9.29 9.97
N ALA A 17 6.26 10.37 10.53
CA ALA A 17 7.15 11.30 9.81
C ALA A 17 6.55 11.82 8.49
N ASN A 18 5.25 12.12 8.50
CA ASN A 18 4.47 12.59 7.35
C ASN A 18 3.89 13.99 7.57
N GLU A 19 4.44 14.78 8.46
CA GLU A 19 4.04 16.17 8.65
C GLU A 19 4.11 16.93 7.32
N GLY A 20 3.08 17.74 7.06
CA GLY A 20 2.97 18.52 5.84
C GLY A 20 2.55 17.74 4.59
N ALA A 21 2.16 16.47 4.72
CA ALA A 21 1.66 15.68 3.59
C ALA A 21 0.46 16.37 2.95
N ASN A 22 0.57 16.69 1.65
CA ASN A 22 -0.48 17.33 0.85
C ASN A 22 -0.18 17.14 -0.64
N THR A 23 -0.56 16.01 -1.19
CA THR A 23 -0.24 15.64 -2.57
C THR A 23 -0.74 16.68 -3.58
N LEU A 24 -2.02 17.09 -3.47
CA LEU A 24 -2.57 18.11 -4.36
C LEU A 24 -1.85 19.45 -4.21
N GLY A 25 -1.62 19.90 -2.99
CA GLY A 25 -0.93 21.17 -2.72
C GLY A 25 0.49 21.19 -3.29
N HIS A 26 1.25 20.12 -3.10
CA HIS A 26 2.61 20.00 -3.63
C HIS A 26 2.65 19.91 -5.16
N ILE A 27 1.76 19.14 -5.77
CA ILE A 27 1.63 19.09 -7.25
C ILE A 27 1.30 20.48 -7.80
N ALA A 28 0.35 21.19 -7.18
CA ALA A 28 -0.04 22.52 -7.60
C ALA A 28 1.08 23.54 -7.45
N ALA A 29 1.92 23.41 -6.39
CA ALA A 29 3.04 24.31 -6.13
C ALA A 29 4.18 24.15 -7.16
N VAL A 30 4.46 22.90 -7.62
CA VAL A 30 5.53 22.66 -8.61
C VAL A 30 5.03 22.80 -10.06
N ASN A 31 3.74 22.63 -10.31
CA ASN A 31 3.13 22.80 -11.62
C ASN A 31 2.34 24.11 -11.66
N LEU A 32 3.06 25.24 -11.76
CA LEU A 32 2.42 26.55 -11.88
C LEU A 32 1.48 26.55 -13.09
N GLY A 33 0.17 26.70 -12.81
CA GLY A 33 -0.86 26.66 -13.84
C GLY A 33 -1.50 25.28 -14.06
N LEU A 34 -1.40 24.36 -13.09
CA LEU A 34 -2.13 23.08 -13.10
C LEU A 34 -3.61 23.30 -13.50
N LYS A 35 -4.03 22.69 -14.60
CA LYS A 35 -5.38 22.87 -15.17
C LYS A 35 -6.26 21.68 -14.81
N ILE A 36 -7.10 21.84 -13.79
CA ILE A 36 -8.07 20.85 -13.33
C ILE A 36 -9.48 21.45 -13.20
N PRO A 37 -10.01 22.13 -14.26
CA PRO A 37 -11.23 22.94 -14.14
C PRO A 37 -12.44 22.10 -13.70
N ASN A 38 -12.58 20.86 -14.14
CA ASN A 38 -13.70 20.00 -13.78
C ASN A 38 -13.65 19.60 -12.30
N LEU A 39 -12.47 19.25 -11.79
CA LEU A 39 -12.30 18.90 -10.37
C LEU A 39 -12.53 20.12 -9.46
N LEU A 40 -12.10 21.31 -9.90
CA LEU A 40 -12.39 22.55 -9.19
C LEU A 40 -13.90 22.88 -9.21
N ALA A 41 -14.57 22.65 -10.34
CA ALA A 41 -16.03 22.80 -10.43
C ALA A 41 -16.78 21.86 -9.49
N LEU A 42 -16.24 20.65 -9.25
CA LEU A 42 -16.75 19.68 -8.28
C LEU A 42 -16.38 20.01 -6.82
N GLY A 43 -15.64 21.10 -6.57
CA GLY A 43 -15.32 21.59 -5.23
C GLY A 43 -14.01 21.03 -4.62
N LEU A 44 -13.14 20.40 -5.42
CA LEU A 44 -11.88 19.84 -4.92
C LEU A 44 -11.00 20.90 -4.24
N GLY A 45 -10.92 22.13 -4.79
CA GLY A 45 -10.13 23.21 -4.20
C GLY A 45 -10.67 23.65 -2.83
N ASP A 46 -11.98 23.72 -2.69
CA ASP A 46 -12.64 24.10 -1.44
C ASP A 46 -12.51 22.96 -0.39
N ALA A 47 -12.62 21.69 -0.82
CA ALA A 47 -12.35 20.53 0.02
C ALA A 47 -10.91 20.53 0.54
N ALA A 48 -9.94 20.78 -0.35
CA ALA A 48 -8.52 20.88 0.02
C ALA A 48 -8.25 22.03 0.99
N LYS A 49 -8.88 23.19 0.78
CA LYS A 49 -8.81 24.32 1.73
C LYS A 49 -9.40 23.95 3.10
N GLY A 50 -10.52 23.24 3.12
CA GLY A 50 -11.12 22.75 4.37
C GLY A 50 -10.21 21.78 5.12
N ALA A 51 -9.50 20.90 4.40
CA ALA A 51 -8.62 19.91 4.98
C ALA A 51 -7.25 20.47 5.42
N SER A 52 -6.62 21.30 4.59
CA SER A 52 -5.24 21.79 4.78
C SER A 52 -5.13 23.25 5.25
N GLY A 53 -6.24 23.99 5.26
CA GLY A 53 -6.26 25.43 5.53
C GLY A 53 -5.88 26.30 4.31
N VAL A 54 -5.37 25.70 3.22
CA VAL A 54 -4.84 26.43 2.06
C VAL A 54 -5.54 25.98 0.78
N PHE A 55 -6.00 26.95 -0.02
CA PHE A 55 -6.50 26.66 -1.36
C PHE A 55 -5.30 26.34 -2.29
N PRO A 56 -5.32 25.22 -3.05
CA PRO A 56 -4.18 24.87 -3.89
C PRO A 56 -3.92 25.91 -4.98
N ALA A 57 -2.66 26.16 -5.31
CA ALA A 57 -2.22 27.09 -6.35
C ALA A 57 -2.51 26.50 -7.76
N VAL A 58 -3.76 26.50 -8.16
CA VAL A 58 -4.21 25.96 -9.46
C VAL A 58 -4.50 27.10 -10.44
N GLY A 59 -4.41 26.80 -11.74
CA GLY A 59 -4.72 27.75 -12.82
C GLY A 59 -6.17 28.22 -12.85
N ALA A 60 -6.75 28.41 -14.03
CA ALA A 60 -8.06 29.02 -14.20
C ALA A 60 -9.17 28.46 -13.28
N GLN A 61 -9.87 29.34 -12.60
CA GLN A 61 -11.08 29.04 -11.85
C GLN A 61 -12.20 28.51 -12.76
N PRO A 62 -12.98 27.52 -12.30
CA PRO A 62 -14.10 27.02 -13.09
C PRO A 62 -15.19 28.06 -13.22
N PRO A 63 -16.00 28.01 -14.31
CA PRO A 63 -17.19 28.85 -14.45
C PRO A 63 -18.10 28.72 -13.21
N ALA A 64 -18.61 29.84 -12.72
CA ALA A 64 -19.46 29.90 -11.53
C ALA A 64 -20.69 28.97 -11.61
N ALA A 65 -21.27 28.83 -12.81
CA ALA A 65 -22.44 27.98 -13.05
C ALA A 65 -22.17 26.48 -12.75
N LEU A 66 -20.94 26.00 -12.94
CA LEU A 66 -20.57 24.59 -12.61
C LEU A 66 -20.37 24.36 -11.11
N ARG A 67 -20.02 25.39 -10.34
CA ARG A 67 -19.82 25.31 -8.89
C ARG A 67 -21.12 25.16 -8.10
N LEU A 68 -22.24 25.56 -8.64
CA LEU A 68 -23.53 25.57 -7.94
C LEU A 68 -24.20 24.19 -7.86
N ALA A 69 -23.81 23.24 -8.68
CA ALA A 69 -24.42 21.91 -8.76
C ALA A 69 -23.68 20.83 -7.95
N SER A 70 -22.48 21.12 -7.43
CA SER A 70 -21.66 20.13 -6.73
C SER A 70 -21.76 20.28 -5.22
N LYS A 71 -21.61 19.13 -4.56
CA LYS A 71 -21.40 19.06 -3.11
C LYS A 71 -19.99 18.50 -2.89
N PHE A 72 -19.29 19.05 -1.92
CA PHE A 72 -17.94 18.63 -1.57
C PHE A 72 -17.78 18.56 -0.05
N GLY A 73 -16.75 17.89 0.39
CA GLY A 73 -16.36 17.78 1.78
C GLY A 73 -14.97 17.16 1.89
N HIS A 74 -14.48 17.10 3.09
CA HIS A 74 -13.29 16.35 3.43
C HIS A 74 -13.57 15.47 4.64
N ALA A 75 -12.89 14.34 4.74
CA ALA A 75 -12.98 13.42 5.86
C ALA A 75 -11.59 13.23 6.47
N ARG A 76 -11.56 12.89 7.74
CA ARG A 76 -10.36 12.43 8.43
C ARG A 76 -10.50 10.96 8.71
N GLU A 77 -9.41 10.24 8.56
CA GLU A 77 -9.33 8.85 8.98
C GLU A 77 -9.45 8.73 10.50
N VAL A 78 -10.25 7.79 10.97
CA VAL A 78 -10.38 7.43 12.39
C VAL A 78 -9.74 6.07 12.68
N SER A 79 -9.46 5.27 11.64
CA SER A 79 -8.68 4.05 11.79
C SER A 79 -7.33 4.36 12.40
N VAL A 80 -6.87 3.48 13.28
CA VAL A 80 -5.51 3.54 13.82
C VAL A 80 -4.56 2.88 12.85
N ASP A 81 -3.35 3.36 12.80
CA ASP A 81 -2.28 2.99 11.88
C ASP A 81 -2.39 3.56 10.46
N LYS A 82 -1.21 3.73 9.89
CA LYS A 82 -1.02 4.15 8.51
C LYS A 82 -0.90 2.92 7.63
N ASP A 83 -2.01 2.43 7.13
CA ASP A 83 -2.03 1.29 6.22
C ASP A 83 -3.10 1.44 5.12
N THR A 84 -2.77 0.99 3.91
CA THR A 84 -3.66 1.04 2.74
C THR A 84 -4.95 0.26 2.96
N VAL A 85 -4.87 -0.90 3.62
CA VAL A 85 -6.02 -1.78 3.85
C VAL A 85 -7.02 -1.10 4.77
N SER A 86 -6.56 -0.54 5.90
CA SER A 86 -7.41 0.20 6.83
C SER A 86 -8.11 1.39 6.18
N GLY A 87 -7.39 2.19 5.39
CA GLY A 87 -7.99 3.34 4.70
C GLY A 87 -9.09 2.93 3.72
N HIS A 88 -8.91 1.83 2.98
CA HIS A 88 -9.94 1.32 2.07
C HIS A 88 -11.15 0.76 2.81
N TRP A 89 -10.94 0.02 3.90
CA TRP A 89 -12.04 -0.48 4.72
C TRP A 89 -12.85 0.66 5.32
N GLU A 90 -12.18 1.67 5.85
CA GLU A 90 -12.86 2.84 6.44
C GLU A 90 -13.69 3.60 5.39
N MET A 91 -13.16 3.82 4.18
CA MET A 91 -13.93 4.39 3.08
C MET A 91 -15.13 3.53 2.68
N ALA A 92 -15.06 2.22 2.90
CA ALA A 92 -16.17 1.28 2.73
C ALA A 92 -17.04 1.11 3.98
N GLY A 93 -16.87 1.96 5.00
CA GLY A 93 -17.70 2.01 6.21
C GLY A 93 -17.24 1.11 7.35
N LEU A 94 -16.03 0.55 7.29
CA LEU A 94 -15.47 -0.34 8.30
C LEU A 94 -14.12 0.19 8.84
N PRO A 95 -14.12 1.14 9.81
CA PRO A 95 -12.88 1.65 10.37
C PRO A 95 -12.16 0.60 11.23
N ASN A 96 -10.84 0.51 11.09
CA ASN A 96 -9.99 -0.36 11.89
C ASN A 96 -9.52 0.38 13.16
N LEU A 97 -10.12 0.06 14.30
CA LEU A 97 -9.78 0.67 15.59
C LEU A 97 -8.77 -0.13 16.42
N GLN A 98 -8.37 -1.33 15.95
CA GLN A 98 -7.44 -2.20 16.68
C GLN A 98 -5.99 -2.03 16.21
N GLY A 99 -5.80 -1.48 15.01
CA GLY A 99 -4.49 -1.35 14.39
C GLY A 99 -3.92 -2.67 13.86
N TRP A 100 -2.74 -2.57 13.29
CA TRP A 100 -1.98 -3.69 12.73
C TRP A 100 -0.71 -3.94 13.52
N GLY A 101 -0.20 -5.16 13.44
CA GLY A 101 1.15 -5.46 13.85
C GLY A 101 2.17 -4.90 12.85
N HIS A 102 3.33 -4.56 13.35
CA HIS A 102 4.45 -4.09 12.53
C HIS A 102 5.72 -4.85 12.89
N PHE A 103 6.47 -5.23 11.90
CA PHE A 103 7.80 -5.78 12.15
C PHE A 103 8.79 -4.65 12.43
N PRO A 104 9.68 -4.79 13.41
CA PRO A 104 10.64 -3.77 13.75
C PRO A 104 11.60 -3.49 12.57
N PRO A 105 12.07 -2.24 12.40
CA PRO A 105 13.02 -1.92 11.34
C PRO A 105 14.44 -2.47 11.58
N GLN A 106 14.75 -2.85 12.82
CA GLN A 106 16.05 -3.40 13.21
C GLN A 106 16.23 -4.83 12.70
N TYR A 107 17.45 -5.18 12.34
CA TYR A 107 17.81 -6.55 11.98
C TYR A 107 18.00 -7.42 13.23
N PRO A 108 17.43 -8.63 13.28
CA PRO A 108 16.45 -9.22 12.36
C PRO A 108 15.04 -8.63 12.58
N SER A 109 14.34 -8.29 11.50
CA SER A 109 12.97 -7.76 11.60
C SER A 109 11.94 -8.83 11.95
N PHE A 110 12.12 -10.04 11.40
CA PHE A 110 11.17 -11.12 11.61
C PHE A 110 11.61 -12.03 12.75
N PRO A 111 10.67 -12.47 13.62
CA PRO A 111 10.95 -13.46 14.64
C PRO A 111 11.49 -14.76 14.05
N ALA A 112 12.46 -15.38 14.72
CA ALA A 112 13.06 -16.64 14.27
C ALA A 112 12.02 -17.77 14.13
N GLU A 113 11.02 -17.78 14.99
CA GLU A 113 9.91 -18.73 14.93
C GLU A 113 9.16 -18.63 13.60
N LEU A 114 8.79 -17.40 13.18
CA LEU A 114 8.11 -17.15 11.91
C LEU A 114 8.96 -17.56 10.71
N THR A 115 10.24 -17.17 10.70
CA THR A 115 11.13 -17.47 9.57
C THR A 115 11.43 -18.96 9.47
N ASN A 116 11.60 -19.66 10.59
CA ASN A 116 11.80 -21.10 10.62
C ASN A 116 10.54 -21.86 10.15
N ALA A 117 9.35 -21.44 10.60
CA ALA A 117 8.09 -22.02 10.15
C ALA A 117 7.93 -21.84 8.63
N LEU A 118 8.19 -20.64 8.10
CA LEU A 118 8.13 -20.39 6.67
C LEU A 118 9.10 -21.27 5.87
N VAL A 119 10.35 -21.37 6.32
CA VAL A 119 11.37 -22.22 5.68
C VAL A 119 10.93 -23.66 5.63
N ASN A 120 10.43 -24.18 6.75
CA ASN A 120 10.03 -25.59 6.86
C ASN A 120 8.76 -25.88 6.04
N GLU A 121 7.71 -25.08 6.19
CA GLU A 121 6.42 -25.35 5.54
C GLU A 121 6.45 -25.10 4.03
N ALA A 122 7.20 -24.11 3.57
CA ALA A 122 7.35 -23.82 2.14
C ALA A 122 8.53 -24.59 1.48
N GLY A 123 9.24 -25.45 2.22
CA GLY A 123 10.34 -26.25 1.69
C GLY A 123 11.48 -25.40 1.12
N LEU A 124 11.86 -24.33 1.82
CA LEU A 124 12.89 -23.40 1.39
C LEU A 124 14.28 -23.82 1.92
N ALA A 125 15.34 -23.48 1.18
CA ALA A 125 16.72 -23.63 1.67
C ALA A 125 17.11 -22.55 2.70
N GLY A 126 16.21 -21.63 3.02
CA GLY A 126 16.39 -20.49 3.91
C GLY A 126 15.78 -19.23 3.30
N ILE A 127 16.01 -18.08 3.92
CA ILE A 127 15.62 -16.77 3.42
C ILE A 127 16.81 -15.83 3.34
N LEU A 128 16.71 -14.78 2.54
CA LEU A 128 17.63 -13.63 2.51
C LEU A 128 16.93 -12.39 3.05
N GLY A 129 17.70 -11.37 3.43
CA GLY A 129 17.19 -10.08 3.89
C GLY A 129 16.86 -10.08 5.37
N ASN A 130 15.62 -10.33 5.76
CA ASN A 130 15.10 -10.24 7.14
C ASN A 130 15.32 -8.86 7.77
N LYS A 131 15.09 -7.80 7.01
CA LYS A 131 15.28 -6.40 7.42
C LYS A 131 14.24 -5.47 6.81
N ALA A 132 14.10 -4.26 7.36
CA ALA A 132 13.34 -3.21 6.71
C ALA A 132 14.16 -2.63 5.54
N ALA A 133 13.54 -2.52 4.37
CA ALA A 133 14.21 -2.01 3.18
C ALA A 133 13.24 -1.50 2.11
N SER A 134 13.76 -0.66 1.21
CA SER A 134 13.10 -0.39 -0.07
C SER A 134 13.20 -1.62 -0.98
N GLY A 135 12.08 -2.04 -1.57
CA GLY A 135 12.06 -3.22 -2.44
C GLY A 135 12.93 -3.11 -3.68
N THR A 136 13.13 -1.90 -4.21
CA THR A 136 14.06 -1.69 -5.34
C THR A 136 15.52 -1.85 -4.91
N VAL A 137 15.86 -1.35 -3.73
CA VAL A 137 17.23 -1.40 -3.20
C VAL A 137 17.60 -2.84 -2.82
N ILE A 138 16.76 -3.53 -2.05
CA ILE A 138 17.08 -4.87 -1.55
C ILE A 138 17.18 -5.92 -2.67
N ILE A 139 16.42 -5.76 -3.76
CA ILE A 139 16.51 -6.64 -4.93
C ILE A 139 17.86 -6.43 -5.63
N GLN A 140 18.36 -5.21 -5.76
CA GLN A 140 19.70 -4.97 -6.30
C GLN A 140 20.81 -5.52 -5.39
N GLU A 141 20.63 -5.43 -4.08
CA GLU A 141 21.59 -5.89 -3.07
C GLU A 141 21.70 -7.44 -3.04
N LEU A 142 20.57 -8.13 -3.08
CA LEU A 142 20.48 -9.56 -2.79
C LEU A 142 20.06 -10.43 -4.01
N GLY A 143 19.78 -9.83 -5.15
CA GLY A 143 19.26 -10.53 -6.33
C GLY A 143 20.22 -11.61 -6.88
N GLU A 144 21.50 -11.33 -6.95
CA GLU A 144 22.50 -12.33 -7.38
C GLU A 144 22.62 -13.50 -6.38
N GLU A 145 22.62 -13.20 -5.08
CA GLU A 145 22.63 -14.22 -4.04
C GLU A 145 21.35 -15.06 -4.07
N HIS A 146 20.20 -14.42 -4.32
CA HIS A 146 18.93 -15.10 -4.50
C HIS A 146 18.99 -16.10 -5.67
N ILE A 147 19.49 -15.68 -6.85
CA ILE A 147 19.63 -16.55 -8.03
C ILE A 147 20.56 -17.74 -7.72
N ARG A 148 21.68 -17.48 -7.05
CA ARG A 148 22.67 -18.50 -6.72
C ARG A 148 22.18 -19.51 -5.69
N SER A 149 21.48 -19.04 -4.64
CA SER A 149 21.11 -19.86 -3.48
C SER A 149 19.70 -20.45 -3.57
N GLY A 150 18.83 -19.90 -4.42
CA GLY A 150 17.43 -20.25 -4.48
C GLY A 150 16.61 -19.80 -3.25
N LYS A 151 17.18 -18.95 -2.36
CA LYS A 151 16.50 -18.43 -1.18
C LYS A 151 15.72 -17.17 -1.53
N PRO A 152 14.41 -17.05 -1.23
CA PRO A 152 13.66 -15.83 -1.46
C PRO A 152 14.15 -14.69 -0.56
N ILE A 153 13.96 -13.45 -1.03
CA ILE A 153 14.34 -12.23 -0.30
C ILE A 153 13.11 -11.78 0.51
N CYS A 154 13.18 -11.91 1.84
CA CYS A 154 12.12 -11.50 2.76
C CYS A 154 12.48 -10.18 3.43
N TYR A 155 11.59 -9.19 3.38
CA TYR A 155 11.81 -7.86 3.94
C TYR A 155 10.49 -7.19 4.35
N THR A 156 10.58 -6.16 5.18
CA THR A 156 9.45 -5.32 5.57
C THR A 156 9.67 -3.87 5.16
N SER A 157 8.68 -3.04 5.38
CA SER A 157 8.73 -1.58 5.22
C SER A 157 8.03 -0.91 6.41
N ALA A 158 7.78 0.39 6.32
CA ALA A 158 7.08 1.13 7.37
C ALA A 158 5.61 0.70 7.54
N ASP A 159 5.02 0.11 6.49
CA ASP A 159 3.65 -0.39 6.52
C ASP A 159 3.58 -1.77 7.21
N SER A 160 2.37 -2.17 7.62
CA SER A 160 2.12 -3.52 8.14
C SER A 160 2.20 -4.57 7.03
N CYS A 161 3.40 -4.98 6.69
CA CYS A 161 3.60 -5.94 5.59
C CYS A 161 4.79 -6.87 5.78
N PHE A 162 4.67 -8.05 5.17
CA PHE A 162 5.75 -8.99 4.93
C PHE A 162 5.90 -9.16 3.42
N GLN A 163 7.03 -8.77 2.87
CA GLN A 163 7.27 -8.80 1.44
C GLN A 163 8.25 -9.91 1.07
N ILE A 164 7.96 -10.62 -0.01
CA ILE A 164 8.78 -11.71 -0.52
C ILE A 164 9.12 -11.40 -1.98
N ALA A 165 10.39 -11.12 -2.25
CA ALA A 165 10.87 -10.94 -3.60
C ALA A 165 11.58 -12.20 -4.10
N ALA A 166 11.28 -12.59 -5.35
CA ALA A 166 11.93 -13.70 -6.02
C ALA A 166 11.97 -13.49 -7.53
N HIS A 167 12.97 -14.09 -8.16
CA HIS A 167 13.19 -14.01 -9.60
C HIS A 167 12.25 -14.96 -10.34
N GLU A 168 11.51 -14.45 -11.33
CA GLU A 168 10.48 -15.23 -12.03
C GLU A 168 11.03 -16.50 -12.72
N LYS A 169 12.18 -16.40 -13.34
CA LYS A 169 12.78 -17.51 -14.09
C LYS A 169 13.50 -18.52 -13.19
N TYR A 170 14.28 -18.04 -12.21
CA TYR A 170 15.16 -18.90 -11.41
C TYR A 170 14.47 -19.48 -10.16
N PHE A 171 13.51 -18.78 -9.60
CA PHE A 171 12.73 -19.27 -8.47
C PHE A 171 11.37 -19.84 -8.91
N GLY A 172 10.75 -19.21 -9.89
CA GLY A 172 9.42 -19.55 -10.40
C GLY A 172 8.33 -18.66 -9.80
N LEU A 173 7.48 -18.13 -10.67
CA LEU A 173 6.40 -17.21 -10.27
C LEU A 173 5.35 -17.92 -9.41
N GLU A 174 4.89 -19.10 -9.81
CA GLU A 174 3.89 -19.87 -9.03
C GLU A 174 4.47 -20.27 -7.67
N ARG A 175 5.73 -20.69 -7.61
CA ARG A 175 6.38 -21.00 -6.33
C ARG A 175 6.45 -19.79 -5.41
N LEU A 176 6.69 -18.58 -5.96
CA LEU A 176 6.64 -17.36 -5.16
C LEU A 176 5.24 -17.15 -4.54
N TYR A 177 4.19 -17.41 -5.32
CA TYR A 177 2.82 -17.28 -4.83
C TYR A 177 2.51 -18.31 -3.74
N ASP A 178 2.90 -19.56 -3.90
CA ASP A 178 2.73 -20.61 -2.87
C ASP A 178 3.44 -20.25 -1.57
N VAL A 179 4.66 -19.68 -1.67
CA VAL A 179 5.40 -19.19 -0.49
C VAL A 179 4.67 -18.03 0.18
N CYS A 180 4.10 -17.11 -0.59
CA CYS A 180 3.31 -16.00 -0.07
C CYS A 180 2.01 -16.48 0.61
N GLU A 181 1.34 -17.48 0.09
CA GLU A 181 0.15 -18.08 0.72
C GLU A 181 0.51 -18.77 2.04
N THR A 182 1.64 -19.46 2.09
CA THR A 182 2.17 -20.02 3.33
C THR A 182 2.49 -18.92 4.34
N ALA A 183 3.19 -17.87 3.92
CA ALA A 183 3.49 -16.72 4.77
C ALA A 183 2.21 -16.05 5.29
N TYR A 184 1.17 -15.91 4.45
CA TYR A 184 -0.10 -15.32 4.84
C TYR A 184 -0.77 -16.06 6.00
N ARG A 185 -0.74 -17.40 6.00
CA ARG A 185 -1.24 -18.19 7.14
C ARG A 185 -0.38 -17.99 8.40
N LEU A 186 0.92 -17.96 8.25
CA LEU A 186 1.87 -17.89 9.37
C LEU A 186 1.89 -16.53 10.06
N VAL A 187 1.57 -15.44 9.36
CA VAL A 187 1.58 -14.09 9.96
C VAL A 187 0.29 -13.72 10.68
N GLN A 188 -0.76 -14.55 10.63
CA GLN A 188 -2.05 -14.23 11.28
C GLN A 188 -1.90 -13.88 12.77
N PRO A 189 -1.09 -14.61 13.60
CA PRO A 189 -0.89 -14.26 14.99
C PRO A 189 -0.19 -12.91 15.22
N TYR A 190 0.48 -12.38 14.20
CA TYR A 190 1.20 -11.11 14.26
C TYR A 190 0.35 -9.93 13.81
N HIS A 191 -0.90 -10.15 13.41
CA HIS A 191 -1.82 -9.11 12.89
C HIS A 191 -1.23 -8.28 11.75
N ILE A 192 -0.51 -8.92 10.82
CA ILE A 192 0.09 -8.25 9.66
C ILE A 192 -0.98 -8.03 8.59
N GLY A 193 -1.09 -6.79 8.11
CA GLY A 193 -2.11 -6.39 7.15
C GLY A 193 -1.94 -6.99 5.75
N ARG A 194 -0.70 -7.25 5.29
CA ARG A 194 -0.45 -7.76 3.94
C ARG A 194 0.80 -8.61 3.82
N ILE A 195 0.68 -9.67 2.98
CA ILE A 195 1.84 -10.32 2.35
C ILE A 195 1.93 -9.82 0.91
N ILE A 196 3.12 -9.51 0.44
CA ILE A 196 3.31 -8.98 -0.91
C ILE A 196 4.31 -9.84 -1.68
N ALA A 197 3.84 -10.48 -2.74
CA ALA A 197 4.70 -11.08 -3.74
C ALA A 197 5.34 -10.00 -4.62
N ARG A 198 6.68 -9.97 -4.69
CA ARG A 198 7.47 -9.01 -5.46
C ARG A 198 8.34 -9.73 -6.50
N PRO A 199 7.75 -10.23 -7.58
CA PRO A 199 8.53 -10.85 -8.64
C PRO A 199 9.41 -9.84 -9.36
N PHE A 200 10.58 -10.31 -9.80
CA PHE A 200 11.54 -9.51 -10.54
C PHE A 200 12.26 -10.34 -11.60
N VAL A 201 12.91 -9.65 -12.54
CA VAL A 201 13.74 -10.22 -13.61
C VAL A 201 15.05 -9.46 -13.68
N GLY A 202 16.02 -9.95 -14.48
CA GLY A 202 17.38 -9.40 -14.64
C GLY A 202 18.42 -10.46 -14.31
N GLU A 203 19.66 -10.25 -14.72
CA GLU A 203 20.71 -11.29 -14.56
C GLU A 203 21.77 -10.88 -13.52
N LYS A 204 21.94 -9.59 -13.26
CA LYS A 204 22.93 -9.05 -12.31
C LYS A 204 22.49 -7.74 -11.68
N THR A 205 23.21 -7.33 -10.67
CA THR A 205 23.02 -6.03 -10.01
C THR A 205 23.05 -4.88 -11.02
N GLY A 206 22.09 -3.97 -10.91
CA GLY A 206 21.84 -2.87 -11.85
C GLY A 206 20.84 -3.20 -12.96
N GLU A 207 20.56 -4.48 -13.22
CA GLU A 207 19.59 -4.91 -14.23
C GLU A 207 18.29 -5.44 -13.62
N PHE A 208 18.24 -5.68 -12.32
CA PHE A 208 17.04 -6.22 -11.70
C PHE A 208 15.87 -5.22 -11.73
N VAL A 209 14.75 -5.67 -12.32
CA VAL A 209 13.54 -4.88 -12.49
C VAL A 209 12.33 -5.67 -11.97
N ARG A 210 11.51 -5.02 -11.17
CA ARG A 210 10.23 -5.60 -10.72
C ARG A 210 9.27 -5.72 -11.89
N THR A 211 8.54 -6.84 -11.94
CA THR A 211 7.53 -7.09 -12.98
C THR A 211 6.14 -6.63 -12.55
N ALA A 212 5.20 -6.68 -13.48
CA ALA A 212 3.78 -6.40 -13.22
C ALA A 212 3.05 -7.54 -12.50
N ASN A 213 3.71 -8.72 -12.33
CA ASN A 213 3.12 -9.91 -11.69
C ASN A 213 3.14 -9.83 -10.14
N ARG A 214 3.13 -8.61 -9.60
CA ARG A 214 2.91 -8.38 -8.17
C ARG A 214 1.56 -8.94 -7.75
N ARG A 215 1.50 -9.59 -6.58
CA ARG A 215 0.27 -10.02 -5.95
C ARG A 215 0.30 -9.67 -4.46
N ASP A 216 -0.80 -9.08 -3.99
CA ASP A 216 -0.97 -8.74 -2.58
C ASP A 216 -2.00 -9.71 -1.96
N TYR A 217 -1.66 -10.27 -0.82
CA TYR A 217 -2.52 -11.11 0.02
C TYR A 217 -2.87 -10.27 1.24
N ALA A 218 -3.96 -9.52 1.14
CA ALA A 218 -4.42 -8.63 2.19
C ALA A 218 -5.27 -9.37 3.23
N ALA A 219 -5.23 -8.90 4.46
CA ALA A 219 -6.14 -9.34 5.50
C ALA A 219 -7.60 -9.13 5.06
N GLN A 220 -8.48 -10.05 5.42
CA GLN A 220 -9.90 -9.93 5.10
C GLN A 220 -10.57 -8.94 6.05
N PRO A 221 -11.57 -8.17 5.58
CA PRO A 221 -12.36 -7.30 6.45
C PRO A 221 -12.97 -8.09 7.61
N PHE A 222 -12.86 -7.57 8.81
CA PHE A 222 -13.39 -8.21 10.02
C PHE A 222 -14.91 -7.99 10.22
N GLY A 223 -15.56 -7.28 9.31
CA GLY A 223 -17.00 -6.99 9.34
C GLY A 223 -17.54 -6.63 7.97
N GLU A 224 -18.84 -6.32 7.91
CA GLU A 224 -19.49 -5.93 6.68
C GLU A 224 -19.00 -4.57 6.16
N THR A 225 -18.66 -4.53 4.89
CA THR A 225 -18.35 -3.31 4.14
C THR A 225 -19.55 -2.84 3.31
N LEU A 226 -19.45 -1.63 2.74
CA LEU A 226 -20.42 -1.15 1.75
C LEU A 226 -20.58 -2.14 0.58
N LEU A 227 -19.48 -2.80 0.16
CA LEU A 227 -19.50 -3.73 -0.96
C LEU A 227 -20.35 -4.98 -0.64
N ASP A 228 -20.25 -5.49 0.59
CA ASP A 228 -21.05 -6.62 1.06
C ASP A 228 -22.54 -6.25 1.09
N ARG A 229 -22.86 -5.08 1.63
CA ARG A 229 -24.23 -4.57 1.69
C ARG A 229 -24.85 -4.37 0.30
N LEU A 230 -24.08 -3.86 -0.65
CA LEU A 230 -24.55 -3.75 -2.04
C LEU A 230 -24.87 -5.11 -2.65
N LYS A 231 -24.00 -6.11 -2.44
CA LYS A 231 -24.24 -7.49 -2.90
C LYS A 231 -25.49 -8.08 -2.27
N VAL A 232 -25.65 -7.93 -0.95
CA VAL A 232 -26.84 -8.41 -0.23
C VAL A 232 -28.11 -7.73 -0.73
N ALA A 233 -28.04 -6.45 -1.11
CA ALA A 233 -29.16 -5.71 -1.69
C ALA A 233 -29.44 -6.06 -3.18
N GLY A 234 -28.72 -7.02 -3.75
CA GLY A 234 -28.90 -7.46 -5.13
C GLY A 234 -28.22 -6.60 -6.19
N HIS A 235 -27.33 -5.69 -5.78
CA HIS A 235 -26.54 -4.91 -6.72
C HIS A 235 -25.27 -5.65 -7.16
N GLU A 236 -24.84 -5.38 -8.38
CA GLU A 236 -23.57 -5.87 -8.89
C GLU A 236 -22.42 -5.03 -8.33
N VAL A 237 -21.36 -5.70 -7.89
CA VAL A 237 -20.11 -5.06 -7.45
C VAL A 237 -18.98 -5.55 -8.35
N ILE A 238 -18.44 -4.64 -9.17
CA ILE A 238 -17.38 -4.95 -10.12
C ILE A 238 -16.09 -4.31 -9.62
N ALA A 239 -15.07 -5.14 -9.36
CA ALA A 239 -13.74 -4.68 -9.01
C ALA A 239 -12.92 -4.44 -10.29
N VAL A 240 -12.29 -3.26 -10.39
CA VAL A 240 -11.39 -2.91 -11.48
C VAL A 240 -10.06 -2.48 -10.90
N GLY A 241 -8.99 -3.19 -11.22
CA GLY A 241 -7.68 -3.04 -10.60
C GLY A 241 -7.53 -3.93 -9.36
N ALA A 242 -6.34 -3.99 -8.83
CA ALA A 242 -6.02 -4.73 -7.61
C ALA A 242 -5.50 -3.77 -6.54
N ILE A 243 -5.98 -3.95 -5.31
CA ILE A 243 -5.43 -3.36 -4.10
C ILE A 243 -4.86 -4.48 -3.26
#